data_693933cd14a174b34dfd51f94576f6dd
#
_entry.id   693933cd14a174b34dfd51f94576f6dd
#
_cell.length_a   1.000
_cell.length_b   1.000
_cell.length_c   1.000
_cell.angle_alpha   90.00
_cell.angle_beta   90.00
_cell.angle_gamma   90.00
#
_symmetry.space_group_name_H-M   'P 1'
#
loop_
_entity.id
_entity.type
_entity.pdbx_description
1 polymer ?
#
loop_
_entity_poly.entity_id
_entity_poly.type
_entity_poly.pdbx_seq_one_letter_code
_entity_poly.pdbx_strand_id
1 'polypeptide(L)'
;EIRDALRRMGKTKPEDELNCGSCGYNTCREKAIAICHGKAEVSMCLPFLKDKAESFSDCIVNNTPNGLIVLNESLEVQQVNTAACRMLNLRSQADVLGDPVIRILDPAPFLKVLETHRDLRDARAYLAEYKRYVEQTIVADAASHLLVCILRDVTDEETEREKKESISRQTVEIADRVVDKQMRIVQEIASLLGETAAETKIALTKLKESISDE
;
A
#
# COMPACT_ATOMS: atom_id res chain seq x y z
N GLU A 1 0.90 -0.33 48.60
CA GLU A 1 1.73 -1.47 48.06
C GLU A 1 0.84 -2.59 47.50
N ILE A 2 -0.04 -3.26 48.29
CA ILE A 2 -0.89 -4.37 47.77
C ILE A 2 -1.81 -3.88 46.65
N ARG A 3 -2.44 -2.69 46.79
CA ARG A 3 -3.31 -2.10 45.76
C ARG A 3 -2.52 -1.75 44.48
N ASP A 4 -1.26 -1.36 44.61
CA ASP A 4 -0.42 -1.10 43.45
C ASP A 4 0.01 -2.41 42.74
N ALA A 5 0.29 -3.47 43.49
CA ALA A 5 0.53 -4.79 42.95
C ALA A 5 -0.69 -5.32 42.17
N LEU A 6 -1.90 -5.15 42.71
CA LEU A 6 -3.15 -5.48 42.03
C LEU A 6 -3.32 -4.67 40.72
N ARG A 7 -3.10 -3.36 40.77
CA ARG A 7 -3.13 -2.50 39.54
C ARG A 7 -2.13 -2.94 38.49
N ARG A 8 -0.91 -3.29 38.88
CA ARG A 8 0.13 -3.83 37.97
C ARG A 8 -0.27 -5.15 37.33
N MET A 9 -1.14 -5.95 37.98
CA MET A 9 -1.75 -7.16 37.40
C MET A 9 -3.03 -6.87 36.59
N GLY A 10 -3.37 -5.60 36.33
CA GLY A 10 -4.62 -5.23 35.64
C GLY A 10 -5.88 -5.32 36.52
N LYS A 11 -5.73 -5.47 37.86
CA LYS A 11 -6.85 -5.58 38.80
C LYS A 11 -7.12 -4.22 39.42
N THR A 12 -7.93 -3.42 38.74
CA THR A 12 -8.25 -2.05 39.17
C THR A 12 -9.49 -1.96 40.04
N LYS A 13 -10.43 -2.91 39.84
CA LYS A 13 -11.69 -3.04 40.57
C LYS A 13 -11.79 -4.41 41.22
N PRO A 14 -12.61 -4.59 42.27
CA PRO A 14 -12.84 -5.89 42.91
C PRO A 14 -13.35 -6.96 41.91
N GLU A 15 -14.13 -6.55 40.91
CA GLU A 15 -14.67 -7.42 39.85
C GLU A 15 -13.59 -8.04 38.96
N ASP A 16 -12.43 -7.38 38.86
CA ASP A 16 -11.27 -7.85 38.07
C ASP A 16 -10.52 -8.96 38.81
N GLU A 17 -10.78 -9.16 40.12
CA GLU A 17 -10.13 -10.19 40.93
C GLU A 17 -10.80 -11.54 40.73
N LEU A 18 -10.49 -12.22 39.61
CA LEU A 18 -11.10 -13.49 39.20
C LEU A 18 -10.84 -14.65 40.15
N ASN A 19 -9.81 -14.55 41.01
CA ASN A 19 -9.40 -15.58 41.95
C ASN A 19 -9.33 -16.99 41.35
N CYS A 20 -8.85 -17.08 40.08
CA CYS A 20 -8.89 -18.29 39.26
C CYS A 20 -7.89 -19.38 39.66
N GLY A 21 -6.94 -19.09 40.57
CA GLY A 21 -5.95 -20.05 41.06
C GLY A 21 -4.85 -20.42 40.05
N SER A 22 -4.93 -20.05 38.77
CA SER A 22 -4.01 -20.46 37.70
C SER A 22 -2.56 -20.05 37.94
N CYS A 23 -2.30 -19.08 38.79
CA CYS A 23 -0.98 -18.59 39.16
C CYS A 23 -0.38 -19.29 40.40
N GLY A 24 -1.07 -20.29 40.97
CA GLY A 24 -0.65 -21.03 42.17
C GLY A 24 -1.04 -20.35 43.47
N TYR A 25 -1.76 -19.23 43.44
CA TYR A 25 -2.32 -18.56 44.66
C TYR A 25 -3.85 -18.65 44.62
N ASN A 26 -4.46 -18.87 45.78
CA ASN A 26 -5.94 -19.03 45.87
C ASN A 26 -6.68 -17.73 45.52
N THR A 27 -6.10 -16.58 45.86
CA THR A 27 -6.70 -15.28 45.60
C THR A 27 -5.75 -14.31 44.92
N CYS A 28 -6.29 -13.38 44.14
CA CYS A 28 -5.50 -12.32 43.52
C CYS A 28 -4.80 -11.46 44.56
N ARG A 29 -5.41 -11.29 45.72
CA ARG A 29 -4.85 -10.54 46.85
C ARG A 29 -3.67 -11.24 47.50
N GLU A 30 -3.70 -12.59 47.70
CA GLU A 30 -2.57 -13.37 48.17
C GLU A 30 -1.37 -13.27 47.22
N LYS A 31 -1.64 -13.33 45.92
CA LYS A 31 -0.58 -13.12 44.91
C LYS A 31 -0.01 -11.71 44.99
N ALA A 32 -0.84 -10.67 45.15
CA ALA A 32 -0.38 -9.30 45.28
C ALA A 32 0.55 -9.13 46.51
N ILE A 33 0.21 -9.78 47.63
CA ILE A 33 1.08 -9.82 48.82
C ILE A 33 2.40 -10.52 48.52
N ALA A 34 2.36 -11.65 47.82
CA ALA A 34 3.57 -12.38 47.42
C ALA A 34 4.47 -11.54 46.49
N ILE A 35 3.90 -10.76 45.56
CA ILE A 35 4.60 -9.79 44.72
C ILE A 35 5.28 -8.72 45.58
N CYS A 36 4.58 -8.13 46.55
CA CYS A 36 5.15 -7.13 47.45
C CYS A 36 6.35 -7.68 48.23
N HIS A 37 6.35 -8.98 48.56
CA HIS A 37 7.44 -9.64 49.26
C HIS A 37 8.51 -10.20 48.31
N GLY A 38 8.44 -9.95 47.01
CA GLY A 38 9.41 -10.46 46.00
C GLY A 38 9.34 -11.98 45.77
N LYS A 39 8.26 -12.65 46.21
CA LYS A 39 8.06 -14.11 46.08
C LYS A 39 7.30 -14.51 44.81
N ALA A 40 6.70 -13.55 44.10
CA ALA A 40 5.96 -13.78 42.86
C ALA A 40 6.16 -12.62 41.88
N GLU A 41 5.96 -12.91 40.60
CA GLU A 41 5.99 -11.91 39.53
C GLU A 41 4.59 -11.66 38.97
N VAL A 42 4.38 -10.46 38.42
CA VAL A 42 3.14 -10.06 37.74
C VAL A 42 2.89 -10.98 36.53
N SER A 43 3.94 -11.34 35.81
CA SER A 43 3.95 -12.23 34.65
C SER A 43 3.37 -13.63 34.90
N MET A 44 3.30 -14.08 36.15
CA MET A 44 2.69 -15.37 36.48
C MET A 44 1.13 -15.35 36.42
N CYS A 45 0.50 -14.20 36.21
CA CYS A 45 -0.96 -14.11 36.11
C CYS A 45 -1.42 -14.38 34.68
N LEU A 46 -2.03 -15.56 34.42
CA LEU A 46 -2.48 -15.95 33.09
C LEU A 46 -3.48 -14.97 32.47
N PRO A 47 -4.55 -14.52 33.16
CA PRO A 47 -5.46 -13.50 32.63
C PRO A 47 -4.71 -12.22 32.25
N PHE A 48 -3.80 -11.73 33.10
CA PHE A 48 -3.00 -10.54 32.79
C PHE A 48 -2.11 -10.73 31.56
N LEU A 49 -1.47 -11.90 31.42
CA LEU A 49 -0.65 -12.20 30.23
C LEU A 49 -1.50 -12.26 28.96
N LYS A 50 -2.68 -12.86 29.06
CA LYS A 50 -3.63 -12.92 27.93
C LYS A 50 -4.05 -11.52 27.51
N ASP A 51 -4.56 -10.71 28.46
CA ASP A 51 -4.99 -9.34 28.21
C ASP A 51 -3.87 -8.47 27.62
N LYS A 52 -2.65 -8.65 28.16
CA LYS A 52 -1.46 -7.95 27.67
C LYS A 52 -1.06 -8.36 26.25
N ALA A 53 -1.14 -9.65 25.94
CA ALA A 53 -0.83 -10.17 24.61
C ALA A 53 -1.86 -9.69 23.57
N GLU A 54 -3.15 -9.75 23.91
CA GLU A 54 -4.24 -9.23 23.07
C GLU A 54 -4.09 -7.72 22.83
N SER A 55 -3.90 -6.94 23.91
CA SER A 55 -3.70 -5.49 23.80
C SER A 55 -2.46 -5.12 22.97
N PHE A 56 -1.37 -5.90 23.07
CA PHE A 56 -0.17 -5.67 22.27
C PHE A 56 -0.40 -5.98 20.80
N SER A 57 -1.07 -7.11 20.51
CA SER A 57 -1.46 -7.49 19.15
C SER A 57 -2.37 -6.43 18.51
N ASP A 58 -3.41 -6.02 19.22
CA ASP A 58 -4.34 -4.99 18.78
C ASP A 58 -3.64 -3.64 18.55
N CYS A 59 -2.69 -3.29 19.42
CA CYS A 59 -1.91 -2.08 19.26
C CYS A 59 -1.08 -2.10 17.98
N ILE A 60 -0.39 -3.22 17.68
CA ILE A 60 0.39 -3.35 16.45
C ILE A 60 -0.52 -3.29 15.23
N VAL A 61 -1.57 -4.10 15.21
CA VAL A 61 -2.49 -4.23 14.07
C VAL A 61 -3.18 -2.90 13.77
N ASN A 62 -3.62 -2.16 14.79
CA ASN A 62 -4.38 -0.91 14.59
C ASN A 62 -3.49 0.32 14.36
N ASN A 63 -2.20 0.29 14.73
CA ASN A 63 -1.27 1.39 14.49
C ASN A 63 -0.45 1.25 13.20
N THR A 64 -0.57 0.12 12.48
CA THR A 64 0.06 0.01 11.16
C THR A 64 -0.65 0.93 10.16
N PRO A 65 0.09 1.64 9.28
CA PRO A 65 -0.50 2.46 8.23
C PRO A 65 -1.16 1.63 7.13
N ASN A 66 -0.78 0.36 6.99
CA ASN A 66 -1.34 -0.55 6.01
C ASN A 66 -2.68 -1.10 6.47
N GLY A 67 -3.62 -1.24 5.53
CA GLY A 67 -4.86 -1.98 5.77
C GLY A 67 -4.55 -3.45 5.98
N LEU A 68 -5.12 -4.05 7.02
CA LEU A 68 -5.03 -5.47 7.32
C LEU A 68 -6.43 -6.05 7.37
N ILE A 69 -6.63 -7.14 6.63
CA ILE A 69 -7.88 -7.91 6.60
C ILE A 69 -7.51 -9.38 6.77
N VAL A 70 -8.14 -10.04 7.72
CA VAL A 70 -7.98 -11.48 7.95
C VAL A 70 -9.29 -12.18 7.59
N LEU A 71 -9.19 -13.22 6.77
CA LEU A 71 -10.31 -14.03 6.30
C LEU A 71 -10.13 -15.48 6.74
N ASN A 72 -11.24 -16.21 6.89
CA ASN A 72 -11.21 -17.67 6.96
C ASN A 72 -11.18 -18.30 5.54
N GLU A 73 -11.11 -19.63 5.45
CA GLU A 73 -11.13 -20.36 4.17
C GLU A 73 -12.45 -20.20 3.38
N SER A 74 -13.54 -19.84 4.05
CA SER A 74 -14.81 -19.51 3.42
C SER A 74 -14.86 -18.08 2.89
N LEU A 75 -13.74 -17.33 2.96
CA LEU A 75 -13.61 -15.91 2.61
C LEU A 75 -14.51 -14.98 3.41
N GLU A 76 -14.82 -15.34 4.65
CA GLU A 76 -15.52 -14.48 5.59
C GLU A 76 -14.51 -13.66 6.42
N VAL A 77 -14.83 -12.41 6.66
CA VAL A 77 -13.97 -11.46 7.37
C VAL A 77 -13.92 -11.81 8.86
N GLN A 78 -12.73 -12.14 9.35
CA GLN A 78 -12.48 -12.43 10.76
C GLN A 78 -11.94 -11.22 11.52
N GLN A 79 -11.13 -10.42 10.86
CA GLN A 79 -10.55 -9.21 11.46
C GLN A 79 -10.26 -8.16 10.38
N VAL A 80 -10.45 -6.89 10.74
CA VAL A 80 -10.10 -5.73 9.92
C VAL A 80 -9.48 -4.67 10.83
N ASN A 81 -8.40 -4.05 10.44
CA ASN A 81 -7.81 -2.97 11.22
C ASN A 81 -8.37 -1.58 10.87
N THR A 82 -8.03 -0.59 11.68
CA THR A 82 -8.48 0.80 11.48
C THR A 82 -8.02 1.39 10.15
N ALA A 83 -6.84 1.02 9.66
CA ALA A 83 -6.34 1.50 8.37
C ALA A 83 -7.17 0.96 7.20
N ALA A 84 -7.50 -0.35 7.20
CA ALA A 84 -8.38 -0.93 6.20
C ALA A 84 -9.78 -0.31 6.22
N CYS A 85 -10.34 -0.06 7.41
CA CYS A 85 -11.64 0.64 7.52
C CYS A 85 -11.58 2.02 6.84
N ARG A 86 -10.51 2.78 7.04
CA ARG A 86 -10.34 4.09 6.37
C ARG A 86 -10.16 3.98 4.85
N MET A 87 -9.39 2.99 4.38
CA MET A 87 -9.16 2.78 2.94
C MET A 87 -10.43 2.36 2.21
N LEU A 88 -11.24 1.51 2.84
CA LEU A 88 -12.46 0.93 2.29
C LEU A 88 -13.74 1.69 2.69
N ASN A 89 -13.62 2.89 3.27
CA ASN A 89 -14.73 3.73 3.71
C ASN A 89 -15.74 3.00 4.61
N LEU A 90 -15.28 2.06 5.45
CA LEU A 90 -16.10 1.34 6.41
C LEU A 90 -16.33 2.20 7.66
N ARG A 91 -17.52 2.16 8.24
CA ARG A 91 -17.85 2.93 9.44
C ARG A 91 -17.15 2.36 10.68
N SER A 92 -17.11 1.04 10.78
CA SER A 92 -16.46 0.32 11.87
C SER A 92 -16.03 -1.08 11.44
N GLN A 93 -15.18 -1.70 12.23
CA GLN A 93 -14.80 -3.11 12.04
C GLN A 93 -16.02 -4.05 12.14
N ALA A 94 -16.93 -3.73 13.06
CA ALA A 94 -18.14 -4.52 13.33
C ALA A 94 -19.10 -4.60 12.13
N ASP A 95 -19.02 -3.65 11.19
CA ASP A 95 -19.90 -3.60 10.02
C ASP A 95 -19.64 -4.74 9.02
N VAL A 96 -18.47 -5.34 9.09
CA VAL A 96 -18.01 -6.34 8.09
C VAL A 96 -17.55 -7.66 8.71
N LEU A 97 -17.44 -7.74 10.04
CA LEU A 97 -17.06 -8.97 10.72
C LEU A 97 -18.08 -10.07 10.46
N GLY A 98 -17.60 -11.23 9.97
CA GLY A 98 -18.42 -12.38 9.59
C GLY A 98 -19.05 -12.27 8.20
N ASP A 99 -18.93 -11.14 7.53
CA ASP A 99 -19.44 -10.98 6.16
C ASP A 99 -18.47 -11.57 5.12
N PRO A 100 -18.98 -11.99 3.96
CA PRO A 100 -18.14 -12.42 2.84
C PRO A 100 -17.28 -11.28 2.30
N VAL A 101 -16.03 -11.57 1.92
CA VAL A 101 -15.07 -10.56 1.38
C VAL A 101 -15.59 -9.83 0.15
N ILE A 102 -16.46 -10.46 -0.66
CA ILE A 102 -17.05 -9.83 -1.86
C ILE A 102 -17.78 -8.53 -1.56
N ARG A 103 -18.18 -8.30 -0.31
CA ARG A 103 -18.84 -7.06 0.11
C ARG A 103 -17.87 -5.87 0.11
N ILE A 104 -16.58 -6.12 0.23
CA ILE A 104 -15.56 -5.07 0.40
C ILE A 104 -14.43 -5.13 -0.63
N LEU A 105 -14.11 -6.32 -1.13
CA LEU A 105 -13.04 -6.53 -2.13
C LEU A 105 -13.42 -7.63 -3.11
N ASP A 106 -12.78 -7.62 -4.29
CA ASP A 106 -12.89 -8.70 -5.27
C ASP A 106 -12.37 -10.02 -4.68
N PRO A 107 -13.16 -11.09 -4.65
CA PRO A 107 -12.75 -12.39 -4.13
C PRO A 107 -11.74 -13.14 -5.03
N ALA A 108 -11.61 -12.80 -6.31
CA ALA A 108 -10.82 -13.55 -7.27
C ALA A 108 -9.33 -13.70 -6.88
N PRO A 109 -8.61 -12.69 -6.36
CA PRO A 109 -7.24 -12.85 -5.89
C PRO A 109 -7.11 -13.83 -4.72
N PHE A 110 -8.08 -13.84 -3.80
CA PHE A 110 -8.10 -14.74 -2.63
C PHE A 110 -8.34 -16.19 -3.05
N LEU A 111 -9.31 -16.43 -3.94
CA LEU A 111 -9.58 -17.76 -4.51
C LEU A 111 -8.33 -18.32 -5.21
N LYS A 112 -7.64 -17.50 -5.99
CA LYS A 112 -6.41 -17.89 -6.66
C LYS A 112 -5.31 -18.32 -5.67
N VAL A 113 -5.16 -17.62 -4.54
CA VAL A 113 -4.20 -17.98 -3.50
C VAL A 113 -4.59 -19.32 -2.84
N LEU A 114 -5.88 -19.54 -2.56
CA LEU A 114 -6.38 -20.81 -2.01
C LEU A 114 -6.18 -21.99 -2.96
N GLU A 115 -6.46 -21.82 -4.25
CA GLU A 115 -6.33 -22.89 -5.26
C GLU A 115 -4.87 -23.22 -5.57
N THR A 116 -4.00 -22.19 -5.67
CA THR A 116 -2.63 -22.38 -6.08
C THR A 116 -1.67 -22.63 -4.92
N HIS A 117 -2.09 -22.36 -3.69
CA HIS A 117 -1.25 -22.35 -2.48
C HIS A 117 0.00 -21.48 -2.63
N ARG A 118 -0.10 -20.41 -3.43
CA ARG A 118 0.98 -19.44 -3.66
C ARG A 118 0.53 -18.07 -3.20
N ASP A 119 1.33 -17.44 -2.36
CA ASP A 119 1.10 -16.07 -1.92
C ASP A 119 1.02 -15.13 -3.12
N LEU A 120 0.12 -14.18 -3.05
CA LEU A 120 0.12 -13.01 -3.92
C LEU A 120 0.90 -11.90 -3.22
N ARG A 121 1.94 -11.37 -3.86
CA ARG A 121 2.77 -10.31 -3.27
C ARG A 121 2.81 -9.09 -4.16
N ASP A 122 2.70 -7.93 -3.55
CA ASP A 122 2.89 -6.60 -4.15
C ASP A 122 2.10 -6.40 -5.46
N ALA A 123 0.90 -7.01 -5.55
CA ALA A 123 0.04 -6.87 -6.70
C ALA A 123 -0.68 -5.52 -6.66
N ARG A 124 -0.46 -4.69 -7.68
CA ARG A 124 -1.13 -3.40 -7.81
C ARG A 124 -2.51 -3.56 -8.38
N ALA A 125 -3.47 -2.92 -7.75
CA ALA A 125 -4.86 -2.92 -8.17
C ALA A 125 -5.49 -1.53 -7.96
N TYR A 126 -6.37 -1.14 -8.88
CA TYR A 126 -7.20 0.04 -8.71
C TYR A 126 -8.55 -0.36 -8.16
N LEU A 127 -8.87 0.09 -6.96
CA LEU A 127 -10.14 -0.13 -6.31
C LEU A 127 -11.11 0.99 -6.73
N ALA A 128 -11.91 0.74 -7.78
CA ALA A 128 -12.78 1.76 -8.39
C ALA A 128 -13.82 2.33 -7.42
N GLU A 129 -14.39 1.49 -6.54
CA GLU A 129 -15.38 1.90 -5.53
C GLU A 129 -14.82 2.91 -4.54
N TYR A 130 -13.52 2.77 -4.22
CA TYR A 130 -12.81 3.59 -3.22
C TYR A 130 -11.94 4.67 -3.86
N LYS A 131 -11.81 4.66 -5.21
CA LYS A 131 -10.95 5.56 -6.01
C LYS A 131 -9.51 5.58 -5.50
N ARG A 132 -8.95 4.40 -5.20
CA ARG A 132 -7.60 4.23 -4.66
C ARG A 132 -6.80 3.22 -5.44
N TYR A 133 -5.54 3.52 -5.62
CA TYR A 133 -4.54 2.53 -6.03
C TYR A 133 -4.00 1.86 -4.78
N VAL A 134 -4.03 0.54 -4.75
CA VAL A 134 -3.49 -0.26 -3.64
C VAL A 134 -2.48 -1.27 -4.15
N GLU A 135 -1.49 -1.52 -3.32
CA GLU A 135 -0.59 -2.66 -3.46
C GLU A 135 -1.07 -3.73 -2.49
N GLN A 136 -1.47 -4.87 -3.03
CA GLN A 136 -2.13 -5.95 -2.31
C GLN A 136 -1.18 -7.14 -2.13
N THR A 137 -1.01 -7.59 -0.89
CA THR A 137 -0.31 -8.84 -0.56
C THR A 137 -1.27 -9.75 0.16
N ILE A 138 -1.45 -10.98 -0.34
CA ILE A 138 -2.31 -12.02 0.26
C ILE A 138 -1.45 -13.22 0.58
N VAL A 139 -1.45 -13.63 1.84
CA VAL A 139 -0.73 -14.79 2.37
C VAL A 139 -1.72 -15.76 2.99
N ALA A 140 -1.59 -17.04 2.64
CA ALA A 140 -2.36 -18.11 3.26
C ALA A 140 -1.53 -18.78 4.35
N ASP A 141 -2.02 -18.76 5.58
CA ASP A 141 -1.45 -19.54 6.69
C ASP A 141 -2.19 -20.86 6.86
N ALA A 142 -1.57 -21.94 6.38
CA ALA A 142 -2.15 -23.26 6.45
C ALA A 142 -2.30 -23.80 7.89
N ALA A 143 -1.52 -23.29 8.84
CA ALA A 143 -1.57 -23.76 10.24
C ALA A 143 -2.80 -23.19 10.97
N SER A 144 -3.16 -21.96 10.69
CA SER A 144 -4.31 -21.28 11.32
C SER A 144 -5.57 -21.31 10.46
N HIS A 145 -5.52 -21.83 9.23
CA HIS A 145 -6.62 -21.80 8.25
C HIS A 145 -7.12 -20.38 7.96
N LEU A 146 -6.20 -19.42 7.92
CA LEU A 146 -6.48 -18.01 7.70
C LEU A 146 -5.78 -17.48 6.46
N LEU A 147 -6.42 -16.51 5.80
CA LEU A 147 -5.80 -15.67 4.79
C LEU A 147 -5.58 -14.28 5.36
N VAL A 148 -4.39 -13.76 5.22
CA VAL A 148 -4.03 -12.41 5.63
C VAL A 148 -3.84 -11.56 4.39
N CYS A 149 -4.64 -10.52 4.26
CA CYS A 149 -4.53 -9.52 3.20
C CYS A 149 -3.97 -8.22 3.77
N ILE A 150 -2.89 -7.75 3.19
CA ILE A 150 -2.27 -6.47 3.50
C ILE A 150 -2.51 -5.54 2.31
N LEU A 151 -3.07 -4.37 2.57
CA LEU A 151 -3.34 -3.32 1.59
C LEU A 151 -2.47 -2.10 1.90
N ARG A 152 -1.60 -1.74 0.99
CA ARG A 152 -0.85 -0.49 1.04
C ARG A 152 -1.48 0.51 0.08
N ASP A 153 -1.84 1.68 0.56
CA ASP A 153 -2.31 2.78 -0.29
C ASP A 153 -1.13 3.39 -1.04
N VAL A 154 -1.17 3.32 -2.36
CA VAL A 154 -0.14 3.86 -3.27
C VAL A 154 -0.73 4.89 -4.22
N THR A 155 -1.87 5.48 -3.86
CA THR A 155 -2.62 6.42 -4.71
C THR A 155 -1.78 7.66 -5.05
N ASP A 156 -1.10 8.23 -4.07
CA ASP A 156 -0.25 9.40 -4.28
C ASP A 156 0.96 9.06 -5.15
N GLU A 157 1.59 7.90 -4.94
CA GLU A 157 2.72 7.41 -5.73
C GLU A 157 2.33 7.22 -7.20
N GLU A 158 1.19 6.59 -7.48
CA GLU A 158 0.71 6.38 -8.85
C GLU A 158 0.25 7.66 -9.52
N THR A 159 -0.43 8.55 -8.81
CA THR A 159 -0.84 9.86 -9.39
C THR A 159 0.35 10.74 -9.73
N GLU A 160 1.41 10.73 -8.91
CA GLU A 160 2.67 11.42 -9.25
C GLU A 160 3.37 10.79 -10.43
N ARG A 161 3.38 9.47 -10.53
CA ARG A 161 3.94 8.74 -11.65
C ARG A 161 3.21 9.07 -12.95
N GLU A 162 1.87 9.01 -12.96
CA GLU A 162 1.05 9.38 -14.12
C GLU A 162 1.29 10.82 -14.57
N LYS A 163 1.42 11.76 -13.62
CA LYS A 163 1.77 13.15 -13.93
C LYS A 163 3.14 13.26 -14.59
N LYS A 164 4.16 12.58 -14.04
CA LYS A 164 5.52 12.58 -14.62
C LYS A 164 5.54 11.98 -16.03
N GLU A 165 4.85 10.86 -16.24
CA GLU A 165 4.72 10.23 -17.56
C GLU A 165 3.99 11.14 -18.57
N SER A 166 2.92 11.83 -18.13
CA SER A 166 2.20 12.79 -18.97
C SER A 166 3.10 13.97 -19.38
N ILE A 167 3.83 14.56 -18.43
CA ILE A 167 4.77 15.65 -18.69
C ILE A 167 5.87 15.18 -19.65
N SER A 168 6.41 13.98 -19.46
CA SER A 168 7.43 13.40 -20.34
C SER A 168 6.91 13.24 -21.77
N ARG A 169 5.71 12.69 -21.95
CA ARG A 169 5.08 12.58 -23.29
C ARG A 169 4.89 13.93 -23.94
N GLN A 170 4.34 14.92 -23.22
CA GLN A 170 4.17 16.27 -23.74
C GLN A 170 5.50 16.90 -24.14
N THR A 171 6.56 16.69 -23.34
CA THR A 171 7.90 17.20 -23.65
C THR A 171 8.46 16.59 -24.94
N VAL A 172 8.30 15.29 -25.14
CA VAL A 172 8.71 14.61 -26.39
C VAL A 172 7.94 15.15 -27.58
N GLU A 173 6.60 15.27 -27.47
CA GLU A 173 5.77 15.83 -28.57
C GLU A 173 6.16 17.28 -28.93
N ILE A 174 6.52 18.10 -27.95
CA ILE A 174 6.96 19.48 -28.19
C ILE A 174 8.33 19.44 -28.89
N ALA A 175 9.26 18.60 -28.44
CA ALA A 175 10.57 18.45 -29.04
C ALA A 175 10.47 18.02 -30.50
N ASP A 176 9.65 17.01 -30.80
CA ASP A 176 9.42 16.54 -32.17
C ASP A 176 8.85 17.65 -33.07
N ARG A 177 7.87 18.43 -32.59
CA ARG A 177 7.35 19.58 -33.35
C ARG A 177 8.41 20.64 -33.63
N VAL A 178 9.29 20.90 -32.67
CA VAL A 178 10.38 21.85 -32.85
C VAL A 178 11.39 21.34 -33.88
N VAL A 179 11.77 20.06 -33.81
CA VAL A 179 12.66 19.42 -34.78
C VAL A 179 12.05 19.47 -36.17
N ASP A 180 10.78 19.08 -36.36
CA ASP A 180 10.11 19.12 -37.65
C ASP A 180 10.05 20.54 -38.23
N LYS A 181 9.78 21.53 -37.38
CA LYS A 181 9.80 22.94 -37.79
C LYS A 181 11.19 23.38 -38.27
N GLN A 182 12.24 23.01 -37.51
CA GLN A 182 13.63 23.32 -37.88
C GLN A 182 14.03 22.65 -39.20
N MET A 183 13.66 21.37 -39.39
CA MET A 183 13.91 20.63 -40.62
C MET A 183 13.26 21.27 -41.85
N ARG A 184 12.00 21.77 -41.71
CA ARG A 184 11.35 22.52 -42.80
C ARG A 184 12.13 23.78 -43.17
N ILE A 185 12.52 24.57 -42.17
CA ILE A 185 13.30 25.79 -42.41
C ILE A 185 14.61 25.47 -43.08
N VAL A 186 15.32 24.43 -42.67
CA VAL A 186 16.55 23.98 -43.30
C VAL A 186 16.32 23.59 -44.76
N GLN A 187 15.22 22.85 -45.04
CA GLN A 187 14.86 22.48 -46.41
C GLN A 187 14.52 23.67 -47.31
N GLU A 188 13.79 24.67 -46.78
CA GLU A 188 13.50 25.92 -47.48
C GLU A 188 14.77 26.70 -47.80
N ILE A 189 15.72 26.82 -46.86
CA ILE A 189 17.00 27.49 -47.06
C ILE A 189 17.83 26.73 -48.11
N ALA A 190 17.89 25.40 -48.04
CA ALA A 190 18.61 24.60 -49.01
C ALA A 190 18.02 24.73 -50.44
N SER A 191 16.70 24.80 -50.55
CA SER A 191 16.03 25.02 -51.83
C SER A 191 16.39 26.40 -52.44
N LEU A 192 16.30 27.46 -51.62
CA LEU A 192 16.65 28.82 -52.06
C LEU A 192 18.13 28.93 -52.45
N LEU A 193 19.03 28.32 -51.67
CA LEU A 193 20.47 28.29 -52.01
C LEU A 193 20.74 27.50 -53.33
N GLY A 194 20.01 26.41 -53.54
CA GLY A 194 20.07 25.65 -54.78
C GLY A 194 19.62 26.45 -56.02
N GLU A 195 18.51 27.20 -55.86
CA GLU A 195 17.97 28.07 -56.90
C GLU A 195 18.93 29.22 -57.27
N THR A 196 19.47 29.92 -56.26
CA THR A 196 20.45 31.00 -56.49
C THR A 196 21.73 30.48 -57.07
N ALA A 197 22.22 29.31 -56.70
CA ALA A 197 23.40 28.65 -57.30
C ALA A 197 23.18 28.30 -58.76
N ALA A 198 21.97 27.81 -59.12
CA ALA A 198 21.62 27.50 -60.50
C ALA A 198 21.51 28.76 -61.36
N GLU A 199 20.91 29.82 -60.87
CA GLU A 199 20.82 31.13 -61.53
C GLU A 199 22.21 31.72 -61.80
N THR A 200 23.07 31.70 -60.77
CA THR A 200 24.48 32.15 -60.89
C THR A 200 25.26 31.36 -61.93
N LYS A 201 25.09 30.03 -61.98
CA LYS A 201 25.69 29.16 -62.97
C LYS A 201 25.21 29.51 -64.40
N ILE A 202 23.94 29.73 -64.60
CA ILE A 202 23.36 30.12 -65.86
C ILE A 202 23.95 31.48 -66.33
N ALA A 203 23.98 32.46 -65.42
CA ALA A 203 24.54 33.79 -65.71
C ALA A 203 26.00 33.72 -66.11
N LEU A 204 26.83 32.93 -65.38
CA LEU A 204 28.24 32.73 -65.67
C LEU A 204 28.46 31.99 -67.00
N THR A 205 27.58 31.03 -67.34
CA THR A 205 27.64 30.30 -68.62
C THR A 205 27.34 31.26 -69.78
N LYS A 206 26.33 32.09 -69.73
CA LYS A 206 26.02 33.09 -70.75
C LYS A 206 27.15 34.11 -70.93
N LEU A 207 27.78 34.55 -69.82
CA LEU A 207 28.92 35.46 -69.90
C LEU A 207 30.10 34.83 -70.57
N LYS A 208 30.37 33.56 -70.30
CA LYS A 208 31.45 32.79 -70.93
C LYS A 208 31.21 32.61 -72.45
N GLU A 209 29.97 32.32 -72.87
CA GLU A 209 29.60 32.23 -74.27
C GLU A 209 29.79 33.57 -75.01
N SER A 210 29.34 34.65 -74.38
CA SER A 210 29.48 36.03 -74.93
C SER A 210 30.98 36.46 -75.13
N ILE A 211 31.90 35.96 -74.32
CA ILE A 211 33.34 36.27 -74.39
C ILE A 211 34.06 35.36 -75.40
N SER A 212 33.45 34.19 -75.75
CA SER A 212 34.04 33.23 -76.70
C SER A 212 33.67 33.50 -78.15
N ASP A 213 32.69 34.37 -78.39
CA ASP A 213 32.20 34.78 -79.74
C ASP A 213 32.83 36.10 -80.25
N GLU A 214 33.83 36.66 -79.51
CA GLU A 214 34.75 37.70 -80.00
C GLU A 214 36.13 37.06 -80.31
#